data_e4e915457f9bdeae651d7bf87b445ea3
#
_entry.id   e4e915457f9bdeae651d7bf87b445ea3
#
_cell.length_a   1.000
_cell.length_b   1.000
_cell.length_c   1.000
_cell.angle_alpha   90.00
_cell.angle_beta   90.00
_cell.angle_gamma   90.00
#
_symmetry.space_group_name_H-M   'P 1'
#
loop_
_entity.id
_entity.type
_entity.pdbx_description
1 polymer ?
#
loop_
_entity_poly.entity_id
_entity_poly.type
_entity_poly.pdbx_seq_one_letter_code
_entity_poly.pdbx_strand_id
1 'polypeptide(L)'
;MGELCIRNHVMIGVDEIHADIIFDGHEFVPFCGISEEFANHSVTFINPAKTFNVAGFRTAAWFTHNEEIYRRMMNQQTYKKGMGRNIFGNVAL
;
A
#
# COMPACT_ATOMS: atom_id res chain seq x y z
N MET A 1 -12.35 -7.24 11.51
CA MET A 1 -10.98 -7.82 11.41
C MET A 1 -9.90 -6.83 11.89
N GLY A 2 -9.89 -5.57 11.45
CA GLY A 2 -8.92 -4.56 11.87
C GLY A 2 -8.78 -4.42 13.39
N GLU A 3 -9.88 -4.28 14.11
CA GLU A 3 -9.89 -4.20 15.59
C GLU A 3 -9.27 -5.43 16.28
N LEU A 4 -9.46 -6.62 15.70
CA LEU A 4 -8.83 -7.84 16.22
C LEU A 4 -7.30 -7.81 16.05
N CYS A 5 -6.83 -7.34 14.90
CA CYS A 5 -5.40 -7.18 14.65
C CYS A 5 -4.77 -6.20 15.63
N ILE A 6 -5.40 -5.04 15.83
CA ILE A 6 -4.93 -4.00 16.74
C ILE A 6 -4.85 -4.53 18.18
N ARG A 7 -5.92 -5.15 18.67
CA ARG A 7 -5.96 -5.73 20.02
C ARG A 7 -4.88 -6.79 20.28
N ASN A 8 -4.45 -7.48 19.21
CA ASN A 8 -3.42 -8.52 19.31
C ASN A 8 -2.06 -8.03 18.83
N HIS A 9 -1.85 -6.72 18.65
CA HIS A 9 -0.59 -6.12 18.19
C HIS A 9 -0.10 -6.70 16.85
N VAL A 10 -1.02 -7.06 15.95
CA VAL A 10 -0.72 -7.55 14.61
C VAL A 10 -0.80 -6.39 13.63
N MET A 11 0.31 -6.16 12.90
CA MET A 11 0.35 -5.17 11.82
C MET A 11 -0.51 -5.62 10.65
N ILE A 12 -1.19 -4.67 10.01
CA ILE A 12 -2.12 -4.91 8.93
C ILE A 12 -1.47 -4.51 7.61
N GLY A 13 -1.30 -5.45 6.69
CA GLY A 13 -0.98 -5.17 5.29
C GLY A 13 -2.27 -5.09 4.48
N VAL A 14 -2.49 -3.95 3.83
CA VAL A 14 -3.70 -3.66 3.04
C VAL A 14 -3.32 -3.62 1.57
N ASP A 15 -3.89 -4.50 0.76
CA ASP A 15 -3.68 -4.50 -0.68
C ASP A 15 -4.87 -3.82 -1.37
N GLU A 16 -4.66 -2.59 -1.84
CA GLU A 16 -5.66 -1.75 -2.50
C GLU A 16 -5.39 -1.58 -4.01
N ILE A 17 -4.76 -2.57 -4.65
CA ILE A 17 -4.41 -2.49 -6.08
C ILE A 17 -5.63 -2.44 -7.01
N HIS A 18 -6.82 -2.77 -6.53
CA HIS A 18 -8.07 -2.71 -7.27
C HIS A 18 -8.97 -1.52 -6.86
N ALA A 19 -8.48 -0.60 -6.04
CA ALA A 19 -9.24 0.50 -5.46
C ALA A 19 -9.96 1.39 -6.49
N ASP A 20 -9.38 1.55 -7.67
CA ASP A 20 -9.95 2.39 -8.74
C ASP A 20 -11.04 1.69 -9.57
N ILE A 21 -11.23 0.38 -9.38
CA ILE A 21 -12.20 -0.42 -10.14
C ILE A 21 -13.47 -0.54 -9.32
N ILE A 22 -14.33 0.46 -9.42
CA ILE A 22 -15.56 0.56 -8.64
C ILE A 22 -16.77 0.42 -9.55
N PHE A 23 -17.74 -0.39 -9.16
CA PHE A 23 -19.01 -0.52 -9.87
C PHE A 23 -19.91 0.68 -9.62
N ASP A 24 -20.75 1.03 -10.61
CA ASP A 24 -21.67 2.14 -10.51
C ASP A 24 -22.54 2.06 -9.24
N GLY A 25 -22.67 3.20 -8.55
CA GLY A 25 -23.45 3.31 -7.32
C GLY A 25 -22.72 2.87 -6.04
N HIS A 26 -21.43 2.52 -6.14
CA HIS A 26 -20.59 2.17 -4.99
C HIS A 26 -19.48 3.19 -4.80
N GLU A 27 -19.00 3.31 -3.56
CA GLU A 27 -17.83 4.10 -3.21
C GLU A 27 -16.75 3.20 -2.61
N PHE A 28 -15.50 3.48 -2.95
CA PHE A 28 -14.36 2.85 -2.29
C PHE A 28 -14.03 3.61 -1.00
N VAL A 29 -13.92 2.88 0.10
CA VAL A 29 -13.44 3.42 1.38
C VAL A 29 -12.08 2.84 1.67
N PRO A 30 -10.99 3.64 1.60
CA PRO A 30 -9.65 3.16 1.91
C PRO A 30 -9.58 2.73 3.38
N PHE A 31 -8.88 1.64 3.65
CA PHE A 31 -8.78 1.10 5.00
C PHE A 31 -8.22 2.13 6.01
N CYS A 32 -7.20 2.88 5.62
CA CYS A 32 -6.62 3.94 6.44
C CYS A 32 -7.57 5.14 6.66
N GLY A 33 -8.61 5.29 5.84
CA GLY A 33 -9.63 6.33 5.95
C GLY A 33 -10.72 6.01 6.97
N ILE A 34 -10.80 4.77 7.48
CA ILE A 34 -11.84 4.35 8.43
C ILE A 34 -11.63 5.00 9.80
N SER A 35 -10.39 5.04 10.30
CA SER A 35 -10.02 5.72 11.53
C SER A 35 -8.51 5.98 11.60
N GLU A 36 -8.13 6.93 12.45
CA GLU A 36 -6.72 7.22 12.73
C GLU A 36 -5.99 5.99 13.32
N GLU A 37 -6.68 5.22 14.14
CA GLU A 37 -6.11 3.99 14.71
C GLU A 37 -5.78 2.97 13.62
N PHE A 38 -6.66 2.77 12.63
CA PHE A 38 -6.41 1.89 11.50
C PHE A 38 -5.29 2.41 10.61
N ALA A 39 -5.24 3.71 10.36
CA ALA A 39 -4.17 4.34 9.59
C ALA A 39 -2.79 4.12 10.25
N ASN A 40 -2.71 4.23 11.57
CA ASN A 40 -1.46 4.05 12.32
C ASN A 40 -1.04 2.58 12.50
N HIS A 41 -1.95 1.61 12.27
CA HIS A 41 -1.65 0.18 12.40
C HIS A 41 -1.56 -0.55 11.06
N SER A 42 -1.55 0.19 9.95
CA SER A 42 -1.53 -0.41 8.61
C SER A 42 -0.41 0.12 7.71
N VAL A 43 -0.07 -0.72 6.74
CA VAL A 43 0.69 -0.36 5.54
C VAL A 43 -0.21 -0.65 4.34
N THR A 44 -0.46 0.35 3.52
CA THR A 44 -1.28 0.23 2.32
C THR A 44 -0.39 0.12 1.09
N PHE A 45 -0.71 -0.84 0.22
CA PHE A 45 -0.05 -1.06 -1.06
C PHE A 45 -0.99 -0.66 -2.20
N ILE A 46 -0.47 0.14 -3.12
CA ILE A 46 -1.17 0.61 -4.32
C ILE A 46 -0.35 0.32 -5.57
N ASN A 47 -1.02 0.17 -6.70
CA ASN A 47 -0.35 -0.19 -7.94
C ASN A 47 -1.22 0.22 -9.15
N PRO A 48 -0.71 0.92 -10.16
CA PRO A 48 -1.47 1.30 -11.35
C PRO A 48 -1.74 0.13 -12.31
N ALA A 49 -1.15 -1.05 -12.06
CA ALA A 49 -1.17 -2.18 -12.98
C ALA A 49 -2.56 -2.63 -13.40
N LYS A 50 -3.52 -2.60 -12.48
CA LYS A 50 -4.89 -3.07 -12.74
C LYS A 50 -5.74 -2.00 -13.40
N THR A 51 -5.66 -0.78 -12.91
CA THR A 51 -6.40 0.37 -13.43
C THR A 51 -6.03 0.68 -14.88
N PHE A 52 -4.74 0.66 -15.20
CA PHE A 52 -4.20 1.07 -16.50
C PHE A 52 -3.67 -0.09 -17.36
N ASN A 53 -3.86 -1.35 -16.93
CA ASN A 53 -3.37 -2.55 -17.62
C ASN A 53 -1.84 -2.51 -17.90
N VAL A 54 -1.06 -2.04 -16.95
CA VAL A 54 0.39 -1.84 -17.06
C VAL A 54 1.21 -2.77 -16.15
N ALA A 55 0.74 -3.97 -15.92
CA ALA A 55 1.41 -4.96 -15.04
C ALA A 55 2.87 -5.25 -15.43
N GLY A 56 3.21 -5.09 -16.71
CA GLY A 56 4.57 -5.24 -17.22
C GLY A 56 5.58 -4.26 -16.60
N PHE A 57 5.15 -3.13 -16.07
CA PHE A 57 6.03 -2.15 -15.43
C PHE A 57 6.49 -2.59 -14.03
N ARG A 58 5.87 -3.59 -13.43
CA ARG A 58 6.27 -4.17 -12.13
C ARG A 58 6.56 -3.12 -11.08
N THR A 59 5.70 -2.12 -10.99
CA THR A 59 5.84 -1.01 -10.06
C THR A 59 4.69 -0.98 -9.08
N ALA A 60 4.97 -0.62 -7.84
CA ALA A 60 3.99 -0.43 -6.78
C ALA A 60 4.52 0.62 -5.81
N ALA A 61 3.60 1.30 -5.14
CA ALA A 61 3.92 2.15 -4.02
C ALA A 61 3.29 1.59 -2.74
N TRP A 62 3.81 2.01 -1.62
CA TRP A 62 3.22 1.76 -0.32
C TRP A 62 3.30 3.03 0.53
N PHE A 63 2.38 3.16 1.46
CA PHE A 63 2.39 4.24 2.43
C PHE A 63 1.85 3.76 3.78
N THR A 64 2.17 4.50 4.81
CA THR A 64 1.69 4.30 6.18
C THR A 64 1.70 5.63 6.92
N HIS A 65 0.80 5.81 7.87
CA HIS A 65 0.79 6.96 8.78
C HIS A 65 1.69 6.77 9.99
N ASN A 66 2.21 5.56 10.21
CA ASN A 66 3.08 5.23 11.33
C ASN A 66 4.55 5.43 10.97
N GLU A 67 5.20 6.40 11.61
CA GLU A 67 6.60 6.75 11.36
C GLU A 67 7.57 5.59 11.67
N GLU A 68 7.30 4.80 12.70
CA GLU A 68 8.15 3.65 13.06
C GLU A 68 8.06 2.55 11.98
N ILE A 69 6.85 2.26 11.50
CA ILE A 69 6.64 1.32 10.40
C ILE A 69 7.35 1.84 9.14
N TYR A 70 7.15 3.13 8.81
CA TYR A 70 7.80 3.77 7.65
C TYR A 70 9.33 3.59 7.72
N ARG A 71 9.93 3.92 8.85
CA ARG A 71 11.38 3.82 9.07
C ARG A 71 11.90 2.39 8.90
N ARG A 72 11.20 1.41 9.45
CA ARG A 72 11.55 -0.02 9.29
C ARG A 72 11.46 -0.48 7.83
N MET A 73 10.41 -0.11 7.13
CA MET A 73 10.23 -0.45 5.72
C MET A 73 11.32 0.19 4.84
N MET A 74 11.62 1.46 5.06
CA MET A 74 12.68 2.17 4.33
C MET A 74 14.06 1.58 4.57
N ASN A 75 14.39 1.19 5.79
CA ASN A 75 15.66 0.53 6.11
C ASN A 75 15.80 -0.80 5.35
N GLN A 76 14.73 -1.58 5.22
CA GLN A 76 14.74 -2.82 4.45
C GLN A 76 14.90 -2.58 2.95
N GLN A 77 14.27 -1.54 2.40
CA GLN A 77 14.47 -1.16 1.00
C GLN A 77 15.90 -0.73 0.71
N THR A 78 16.54 -0.01 1.63
CA THR A 78 17.95 0.40 1.49
C THR A 78 18.88 -0.80 1.44
N TYR A 79 18.57 -1.86 2.18
CA TYR A 79 19.36 -3.11 2.17
C TYR A 79 19.26 -3.87 0.84
N LYS A 80 18.15 -3.70 0.10
CA LYS A 80 17.88 -4.35 -1.20
C LYS A 80 18.31 -3.53 -2.41
N LYS A 81 19.20 -2.57 -2.28
CA LYS A 81 19.63 -1.64 -3.36
C LYS A 81 20.23 -2.30 -4.63
N GLY A 82 20.35 -3.63 -4.69
CA GLY A 82 20.79 -4.36 -5.88
C GLY A 82 19.67 -4.81 -6.82
N MET A 83 18.40 -4.64 -6.48
CA MET A 83 17.30 -4.95 -7.40
C MET A 83 17.03 -3.73 -8.29
N GLY A 84 17.38 -3.85 -9.58
CA GLY A 84 17.18 -2.80 -10.56
C GLY A 84 15.74 -2.29 -10.57
N ARG A 85 15.56 -0.97 -10.42
CA ARG A 85 14.27 -0.32 -10.57
C ARG A 85 13.92 -0.24 -12.06
N ASN A 86 12.68 -0.54 -12.39
CA ASN A 86 12.17 -0.30 -13.74
C ASN A 86 12.00 1.21 -13.96
N ILE A 87 12.76 1.75 -14.93
CA ILE A 87 12.76 3.20 -15.25
C ILE A 87 11.34 3.65 -15.63
N PHE A 88 10.64 2.88 -16.46
CA PHE A 88 9.28 3.21 -16.89
C PHE A 88 8.26 3.10 -15.73
N GLY A 89 8.48 2.17 -14.81
CA GLY A 89 7.65 2.04 -13.62
C GLY A 89 7.72 3.25 -12.69
N ASN A 90 8.87 3.91 -12.59
CA ASN A 90 9.01 5.13 -11.78
C ASN A 90 8.27 6.34 -12.37
N VAL A 91 8.00 6.34 -13.68
CA VAL A 91 7.25 7.40 -14.36
C VAL A 91 5.73 7.11 -14.31
N ALA A 92 5.37 5.84 -14.18
CA ALA A 92 3.97 5.39 -14.17
C ALA A 92 3.29 5.50 -12.78
N LEU A 93 4.02 5.74 -11.71
CA LEU A 93 3.53 6.03 -10.37
C LEU A 93 3.42 7.53 -10.14
#